data_b20a043a4d503f30480dc0e48e8d8c1f
#
_entry.id   b20a043a4d503f30480dc0e48e8d8c1f
#
_cell.length_a   1.000
_cell.length_b   1.000
_cell.length_c   1.000
_cell.angle_alpha   90.00
_cell.angle_beta   90.00
_cell.angle_gamma   90.00
#
_symmetry.space_group_name_H-M   'P 1'
#
loop_
_entity.id
_entity.type
_entity.pdbx_description
1 polymer ?
#
loop_
_entity_poly.entity_id
_entity_poly.type
_entity_poly.pdbx_seq_one_letter_code
_entity_poly.pdbx_strand_id
1 'polypeptide(L)'
;MRFVDPLGMSYNINSDGSVEQVNDSVDNQVVLNADNEREKVEITLEEGDIVGVEETDEVNILELENKKAAEELYNAMGIYMNTLEFNNVISEKDGVLHYYVGNSGAMHETKVGGYIFLTLYETINFMSHFHPQSPKASEKDKENAEKYYRNTQDYPHAN
;
A
#
# COMPACT_ATOMS: atom_id res chain seq x y z
N MET A 1 -11.50 15.09 -6.72
CA MET A 1 -10.07 14.71 -6.65
C MET A 1 -9.93 13.65 -5.58
N ARG A 2 -9.39 12.51 -5.95
CA ARG A 2 -9.36 11.33 -5.07
C ARG A 2 -8.29 11.42 -3.98
N PHE A 3 -7.10 11.82 -4.38
CA PHE A 3 -5.97 11.99 -3.49
C PHE A 3 -5.50 13.44 -3.47
N VAL A 4 -5.03 13.87 -2.31
CA VAL A 4 -4.47 15.20 -2.11
C VAL A 4 -3.15 15.02 -1.36
N ASP A 5 -2.09 15.69 -1.85
CA ASP A 5 -0.79 15.75 -1.18
C ASP A 5 -0.65 17.11 -0.51
N PRO A 6 -1.10 17.25 0.74
CA PRO A 6 -0.98 18.51 1.45
C PRO A 6 0.46 18.74 1.89
N LEU A 7 0.95 19.96 1.66
CA LEU A 7 2.28 20.36 2.08
C LEU A 7 2.40 20.40 3.61
N GLY A 8 3.56 20.02 4.12
CA GLY A 8 3.83 20.04 5.55
C GLY A 8 3.14 18.91 6.31
N MET A 9 2.85 17.79 5.65
CA MET A 9 2.23 16.63 6.27
C MET A 9 3.22 15.48 6.37
N SER A 10 3.21 14.81 7.50
CA SER A 10 3.76 13.47 7.65
C SER A 10 2.63 12.47 7.83
N TYR A 11 2.95 11.20 7.73
CA TYR A 11 1.97 10.12 7.77
C TYR A 11 2.42 9.05 8.75
N ASN A 12 1.52 8.62 9.62
CA ASN A 12 1.74 7.47 10.49
C ASN A 12 0.96 6.28 9.93
N ILE A 13 1.63 5.14 9.82
CA ILE A 13 0.97 3.88 9.52
C ILE A 13 0.97 3.08 10.82
N ASN A 14 -0.21 2.90 11.40
CA ASN A 14 -0.38 2.26 12.69
C ASN A 14 -0.40 0.73 12.57
N SER A 15 -0.23 0.05 13.69
CA SER A 15 -0.17 -1.42 13.71
C SER A 15 -1.46 -2.10 13.23
N ASP A 16 -2.59 -1.41 13.30
CA ASP A 16 -3.87 -1.89 12.75
C ASP A 16 -4.03 -1.62 11.25
N GLY A 17 -3.03 -0.98 10.63
CA GLY A 17 -3.04 -0.65 9.21
C GLY A 17 -3.56 0.75 8.89
N SER A 18 -4.19 1.43 9.85
CA SER A 18 -4.73 2.77 9.62
C SER A 18 -3.62 3.77 9.29
N VAL A 19 -3.93 4.73 8.44
CA VAL A 19 -3.03 5.79 8.02
C VAL A 19 -3.51 7.10 8.60
N GLU A 20 -2.66 7.75 9.37
CA GLU A 20 -2.96 9.00 10.03
C GLU A 20 -2.11 10.11 9.44
N GLN A 21 -2.75 11.18 8.99
CA GLN A 21 -2.06 12.38 8.51
C GLN A 21 -1.77 13.29 9.69
N VAL A 22 -0.52 13.72 9.81
CA VAL A 22 -0.08 14.61 10.87
C VAL A 22 0.37 15.93 10.25
N ASN A 23 -0.31 17.01 10.62
CA ASN A 23 0.04 18.35 10.16
C ASN A 23 1.22 18.87 11.00
N ASP A 24 2.41 18.77 10.47
CA ASP A 24 3.64 19.23 11.12
C ASP A 24 4.59 19.86 10.09
N SER A 25 5.81 20.17 10.52
CA SER A 25 6.81 20.79 9.65
C SER A 25 7.65 19.78 8.86
N VAL A 26 7.39 18.50 9.01
CA VAL A 26 8.13 17.43 8.32
C VAL A 26 7.30 16.93 7.15
N ASP A 27 7.74 17.22 5.94
CA ASP A 27 7.05 16.82 4.72
C ASP A 27 7.59 15.49 4.22
N ASN A 28 6.71 14.70 3.60
CA ASN A 28 7.03 13.41 2.97
C ASN A 28 7.66 12.37 3.91
N GLN A 29 7.41 12.48 5.21
CA GLN A 29 7.86 11.47 6.16
C GLN A 29 6.74 10.46 6.44
N VAL A 30 7.11 9.19 6.44
CA VAL A 30 6.21 8.11 6.86
C VAL A 30 6.80 7.45 8.09
N VAL A 31 6.02 7.39 9.16
CA VAL A 31 6.40 6.71 10.40
C VAL A 31 5.63 5.41 10.50
N LEU A 32 6.35 4.31 10.58
CA LEU A 32 5.77 2.99 10.76
C LEU A 32 5.71 2.67 12.26
N ASN A 33 4.51 2.51 12.77
CA ASN A 33 4.26 2.15 14.17
C ASN A 33 3.94 0.65 14.24
N ALA A 34 4.98 -0.16 14.42
CA ALA A 34 4.82 -1.60 14.60
C ALA A 34 4.10 -1.92 15.95
N ASP A 35 3.66 -3.16 16.12
CA ASP A 35 2.98 -3.61 17.33
C ASP A 35 3.79 -3.39 18.60
N ASN A 36 5.10 -3.38 18.46
CA ASN A 36 5.99 -3.03 19.56
C ASN A 36 6.15 -1.51 19.59
N GLU A 37 5.45 -0.84 20.50
CA GLU A 37 5.48 0.61 20.67
C GLU A 37 6.89 1.20 20.86
N ARG A 38 7.89 0.37 21.08
CA ARG A 38 9.27 0.79 21.25
C ARG A 38 9.98 1.01 19.92
N GLU A 39 9.46 0.46 18.84
CA GLU A 39 10.09 0.57 17.53
C GLU A 39 9.24 1.41 16.59
N LYS A 40 9.69 2.63 16.37
CA LYS A 40 9.16 3.49 15.32
C LYS A 40 10.22 3.58 14.23
N VAL A 41 9.82 3.31 13.01
CA VAL A 41 10.70 3.43 11.85
C VAL A 41 10.26 4.62 11.03
N GLU A 42 11.18 5.54 10.79
CA GLU A 42 10.93 6.72 9.99
C GLU A 42 11.50 6.52 8.58
N ILE A 43 10.67 6.74 7.58
CA ILE A 43 11.06 6.68 6.18
C ILE A 43 10.84 8.07 5.62
N THR A 44 11.90 8.69 5.11
CA THR A 44 11.81 9.99 4.46
C THR A 44 11.86 9.78 2.95
N LEU A 45 10.78 10.13 2.28
CA LEU A 45 10.69 10.12 0.83
C LEU A 45 11.05 11.50 0.27
N GLU A 46 11.19 11.60 -1.04
CA GLU A 46 11.46 12.87 -1.68
C GLU A 46 10.19 13.71 -1.77
N GLU A 47 10.35 15.02 -1.90
CA GLU A 47 9.23 15.94 -2.08
C GLU A 47 8.39 15.52 -3.29
N GLY A 48 7.09 15.46 -3.10
CA GLY A 48 6.15 15.05 -4.15
C GLY A 48 5.98 13.54 -4.32
N ASP A 49 6.75 12.71 -3.60
CA ASP A 49 6.62 11.26 -3.71
C ASP A 49 5.29 10.74 -3.17
N ILE A 50 4.73 11.40 -2.18
CA ILE A 50 3.42 11.03 -1.64
C ILE A 50 2.37 11.86 -2.36
N VAL A 51 1.57 11.21 -3.19
CA VAL A 51 0.49 11.86 -3.93
C VAL A 51 -0.73 12.08 -3.03
N GLY A 52 -1.01 11.12 -2.17
CA GLY A 52 -2.11 11.26 -1.24
C GLY A 52 -2.46 9.96 -0.53
N VAL A 53 -3.50 10.05 0.28
CA VAL A 53 -3.98 8.94 1.11
C VAL A 53 -5.48 8.78 0.89
N GLU A 54 -5.94 7.54 0.84
CA GLU A 54 -7.36 7.21 0.89
C GLU A 54 -7.58 6.16 1.96
N GLU A 55 -8.44 6.47 2.91
CA GLU A 55 -8.83 5.58 3.98
C GLU A 55 -10.34 5.39 3.95
N THR A 56 -10.77 4.14 3.87
CA THR A 56 -12.18 3.76 3.88
C THR A 56 -12.40 2.66 4.94
N ASP A 57 -13.64 2.20 5.09
CA ASP A 57 -13.93 1.07 5.97
C ASP A 57 -13.29 -0.24 5.49
N GLU A 58 -12.88 -0.30 4.23
CA GLU A 58 -12.34 -1.52 3.63
C GLU A 58 -10.83 -1.49 3.43
N VAL A 59 -10.27 -0.32 3.11
CA VAL A 59 -8.86 -0.20 2.72
C VAL A 59 -8.21 1.06 3.26
N ASN A 60 -6.90 0.97 3.44
CA ASN A 60 -6.01 2.09 3.73
C ASN A 60 -4.93 2.12 2.66
N ILE A 61 -4.89 3.17 1.85
CA ILE A 61 -4.04 3.23 0.66
C ILE A 61 -3.26 4.54 0.63
N LEU A 62 -1.94 4.43 0.37
CA LEU A 62 -1.13 5.58 -0.02
C LEU A 62 -0.86 5.48 -1.53
N GLU A 63 -1.06 6.59 -2.23
CA GLU A 63 -0.61 6.71 -3.62
C GLU A 63 0.75 7.39 -3.65
N LEU A 64 1.70 6.77 -4.34
CA LEU A 64 3.06 7.26 -4.50
C LEU A 64 3.25 7.73 -5.93
N GLU A 65 4.17 8.66 -6.13
CA GLU A 65 4.43 9.28 -7.44
C GLU A 65 5.09 8.31 -8.42
N ASN A 66 5.90 7.38 -7.91
CA ASN A 66 6.69 6.51 -8.78
C ASN A 66 6.95 5.15 -8.13
N LYS A 67 7.46 4.23 -8.94
CA LYS A 67 7.74 2.86 -8.53
C LYS A 67 8.77 2.80 -7.41
N LYS A 68 9.81 3.62 -7.48
CA LYS A 68 10.89 3.63 -6.49
C LYS A 68 10.37 3.98 -5.10
N ALA A 69 9.56 5.03 -4.98
CA ALA A 69 8.97 5.44 -3.71
C ALA A 69 8.06 4.35 -3.15
N ALA A 70 7.23 3.74 -4.00
CA ALA A 70 6.34 2.67 -3.61
C ALA A 70 7.11 1.44 -3.11
N GLU A 71 8.15 1.02 -3.81
CA GLU A 71 8.98 -0.12 -3.40
C GLU A 71 9.73 0.15 -2.09
N GLU A 72 10.25 1.35 -1.92
CA GLU A 72 10.95 1.74 -0.69
C GLU A 72 10.02 1.62 0.52
N LEU A 73 8.81 2.18 0.41
CA LEU A 73 7.82 2.09 1.48
C LEU A 73 7.37 0.64 1.72
N TYR A 74 7.03 -0.06 0.66
CA TYR A 74 6.54 -1.44 0.74
C TYR A 74 7.58 -2.38 1.38
N ASN A 75 8.84 -2.27 0.98
CA ASN A 75 9.91 -3.10 1.54
C ASN A 75 10.13 -2.81 3.02
N ALA A 76 10.08 -1.55 3.43
CA ALA A 76 10.18 -1.19 4.84
C ALA A 76 9.01 -1.76 5.65
N MET A 77 7.80 -1.71 5.12
CA MET A 77 6.64 -2.29 5.78
C MET A 77 6.79 -3.80 5.95
N GLY A 78 7.32 -4.49 4.94
CA GLY A 78 7.57 -5.93 5.03
C GLY A 78 8.59 -6.32 6.09
N ILE A 79 9.55 -5.44 6.38
CA ILE A 79 10.56 -5.67 7.40
C ILE A 79 10.02 -5.38 8.80
N TYR A 80 9.29 -4.27 8.96
CA TYR A 80 8.96 -3.72 10.27
C TYR A 80 7.49 -3.90 10.68
N MET A 81 6.59 -4.21 9.74
CA MET A 81 5.16 -4.33 9.99
C MET A 81 4.61 -5.63 9.41
N ASN A 82 5.10 -6.74 9.92
CA ASN A 82 4.77 -8.06 9.38
C ASN A 82 3.54 -8.72 10.03
N THR A 83 2.68 -7.96 10.69
CA THR A 83 1.45 -8.45 11.30
C THR A 83 0.23 -8.31 10.40
N LEU A 84 0.35 -7.56 9.31
CA LEU A 84 -0.71 -7.33 8.34
C LEU A 84 -0.26 -7.71 6.95
N GLU A 85 -1.21 -8.00 6.10
CA GLU A 85 -0.97 -8.21 4.68
C GLU A 85 -1.00 -6.87 3.95
N PHE A 86 0.11 -6.51 3.31
CA PHE A 86 0.26 -5.28 2.53
C PHE A 86 0.40 -5.59 1.06
N ASN A 87 -0.12 -4.70 0.22
CA ASN A 87 0.03 -4.77 -1.23
C ASN A 87 0.87 -3.63 -1.76
N ASN A 88 1.64 -3.93 -2.80
CA ASN A 88 2.25 -2.97 -3.70
C ASN A 88 1.59 -3.16 -5.07
N VAL A 89 0.91 -2.15 -5.56
CA VAL A 89 0.08 -2.26 -6.77
C VAL A 89 0.50 -1.21 -7.80
N ILE A 90 0.67 -1.66 -9.03
CA ILE A 90 0.81 -0.75 -10.18
C ILE A 90 -0.44 -0.93 -11.03
N SER A 91 -1.17 0.14 -11.22
CA SER A 91 -2.40 0.14 -12.02
C SER A 91 -2.32 1.18 -13.13
N GLU A 92 -3.27 1.13 -14.03
CA GLU A 92 -3.31 2.01 -15.19
C GLU A 92 -4.73 2.48 -15.43
N LYS A 93 -4.87 3.76 -15.71
CA LYS A 93 -6.13 4.36 -16.12
C LYS A 93 -5.84 5.42 -17.18
N ASP A 94 -6.50 5.32 -18.33
CA ASP A 94 -6.36 6.27 -19.44
C ASP A 94 -4.88 6.47 -19.86
N GLY A 95 -4.09 5.40 -19.83
CA GLY A 95 -2.68 5.42 -20.19
C GLY A 95 -1.75 5.97 -19.12
N VAL A 96 -2.27 6.28 -17.94
CA VAL A 96 -1.48 6.81 -16.81
C VAL A 96 -1.28 5.73 -15.77
N LEU A 97 -0.03 5.53 -15.36
CA LEU A 97 0.31 4.59 -14.29
C LEU A 97 0.13 5.22 -12.92
N HIS A 98 -0.39 4.41 -12.00
CA HIS A 98 -0.58 4.78 -10.60
C HIS A 98 0.12 3.74 -9.72
N TYR A 99 0.70 4.19 -8.62
CA TYR A 99 1.49 3.36 -7.71
C TYR A 99 0.87 3.44 -6.31
N TYR A 100 0.46 2.29 -5.77
CA TYR A 100 -0.23 2.23 -4.50
C TYR A 100 0.45 1.27 -3.54
N VAL A 101 0.50 1.64 -2.27
CA VAL A 101 0.85 0.74 -1.18
C VAL A 101 -0.31 0.79 -0.19
N GLY A 102 -0.86 -0.37 0.14
CA GLY A 102 -2.04 -0.37 0.98
C GLY A 102 -2.28 -1.68 1.71
N ASN A 103 -3.30 -1.65 2.57
CA ASN A 103 -3.73 -2.78 3.35
C ASN A 103 -5.24 -2.71 3.62
N SER A 104 -5.79 -3.79 4.16
CA SER A 104 -7.20 -3.87 4.58
C SER A 104 -7.34 -4.08 6.09
N GLY A 105 -6.28 -3.85 6.86
CA GLY A 105 -6.29 -4.05 8.30
C GLY A 105 -6.35 -5.51 8.73
N ALA A 106 -6.05 -6.45 7.84
CA ALA A 106 -6.15 -7.88 8.10
C ALA A 106 -4.84 -8.60 7.86
N MET A 107 -4.63 -9.71 8.57
CA MET A 107 -3.41 -10.50 8.50
C MET A 107 -3.39 -11.44 7.28
N HIS A 108 -4.53 -11.92 6.84
CA HIS A 108 -4.61 -12.99 5.84
C HIS A 108 -5.30 -12.63 4.53
N GLU A 109 -5.77 -11.41 4.41
CA GLU A 109 -6.37 -10.95 3.17
C GLU A 109 -6.20 -9.46 2.98
N THR A 110 -6.29 -9.04 1.74
CA THR A 110 -6.36 -7.62 1.42
C THR A 110 -7.39 -7.39 0.33
N LYS A 111 -8.12 -6.29 0.45
CA LYS A 111 -9.13 -5.86 -0.52
C LYS A 111 -8.61 -4.76 -1.43
N VAL A 112 -7.32 -4.43 -1.33
CA VAL A 112 -6.72 -3.29 -2.05
C VAL A 112 -6.86 -3.44 -3.56
N GLY A 113 -6.51 -4.60 -4.11
CA GLY A 113 -6.62 -4.85 -5.55
C GLY A 113 -8.05 -4.75 -6.06
N GLY A 114 -8.98 -5.38 -5.35
CA GLY A 114 -10.40 -5.29 -5.69
C GLY A 114 -10.95 -3.87 -5.62
N TYR A 115 -10.54 -3.12 -4.61
CA TYR A 115 -10.92 -1.71 -4.47
C TYR A 115 -10.43 -0.88 -5.65
N ILE A 116 -9.16 -1.03 -6.04
CA ILE A 116 -8.58 -0.31 -7.17
C ILE A 116 -9.33 -0.65 -8.47
N PHE A 117 -9.59 -1.92 -8.71
CA PHE A 117 -10.29 -2.36 -9.92
C PHE A 117 -11.76 -1.94 -9.93
N LEU A 118 -12.50 -2.20 -8.85
CA LEU A 118 -13.96 -2.04 -8.81
C LEU A 118 -14.42 -0.63 -8.45
N THR A 119 -13.65 0.09 -7.64
CA THR A 119 -14.04 1.40 -7.14
C THR A 119 -13.32 2.54 -7.86
N LEU A 120 -12.02 2.38 -8.12
CA LEU A 120 -11.25 3.40 -8.82
C LEU A 120 -11.26 3.19 -10.34
N TYR A 121 -11.76 2.06 -10.82
CA TYR A 121 -11.86 1.72 -12.24
C TYR A 121 -10.49 1.73 -12.94
N GLU A 122 -9.46 1.20 -12.27
CA GLU A 122 -8.12 1.10 -12.82
C GLU A 122 -7.79 -0.36 -13.12
N THR A 123 -7.03 -0.60 -14.19
CA THR A 123 -6.57 -1.93 -14.54
C THR A 123 -5.31 -2.23 -13.77
N ILE A 124 -5.25 -3.39 -13.12
CA ILE A 124 -4.07 -3.79 -12.35
C ILE A 124 -3.06 -4.45 -13.28
N ASN A 125 -1.89 -3.82 -13.41
CA ASN A 125 -0.78 -4.33 -14.23
C ASN A 125 0.17 -5.21 -13.43
N PHE A 126 0.33 -4.93 -12.14
CA PHE A 126 1.25 -5.64 -11.26
C PHE A 126 0.73 -5.55 -9.84
N MET A 127 0.86 -6.64 -9.09
CA MET A 127 0.61 -6.63 -7.65
C MET A 127 1.56 -7.58 -6.95
N SER A 128 2.08 -7.14 -5.81
CA SER A 128 2.85 -7.94 -4.88
C SER A 128 2.26 -7.77 -3.49
N HIS A 129 2.41 -8.77 -2.65
CA HIS A 129 1.93 -8.66 -1.27
C HIS A 129 2.75 -9.54 -0.34
N PHE A 130 2.72 -9.19 0.95
CA PHE A 130 3.34 -9.96 2.00
C PHE A 130 2.34 -10.94 2.61
N HIS A 131 2.84 -12.10 2.96
CA HIS A 131 2.14 -13.07 3.79
C HIS A 131 2.85 -13.13 5.14
N PRO A 132 2.28 -12.54 6.19
CA PRO A 132 2.97 -12.49 7.49
C PRO A 132 3.35 -13.86 8.05
N GLN A 133 2.60 -14.90 7.70
CA GLN A 133 2.79 -16.25 8.23
C GLN A 133 3.02 -17.32 7.16
N SER A 134 2.97 -16.98 5.89
CA SER A 134 3.15 -17.95 4.80
C SER A 134 3.69 -17.27 3.55
N PRO A 135 4.74 -17.82 2.92
CA PRO A 135 5.27 -17.27 1.68
C PRO A 135 4.47 -17.65 0.44
N LYS A 136 3.42 -18.44 0.57
CA LYS A 136 2.62 -18.91 -0.58
C LYS A 136 1.33 -18.13 -0.71
N ALA A 137 0.89 -17.93 -1.96
CA ALA A 137 -0.40 -17.34 -2.24
C ALA A 137 -1.53 -18.16 -1.63
N SER A 138 -2.48 -17.49 -1.01
CA SER A 138 -3.70 -18.12 -0.53
C SER A 138 -4.63 -18.43 -1.70
N GLU A 139 -5.66 -19.25 -1.47
CA GLU A 139 -6.69 -19.47 -2.49
C GLU A 139 -7.40 -18.18 -2.86
N LYS A 140 -7.60 -17.30 -1.89
CA LYS A 140 -8.21 -15.99 -2.12
C LYS A 140 -7.36 -15.10 -3.03
N ASP A 141 -6.05 -15.14 -2.87
CA ASP A 141 -5.12 -14.40 -3.73
C ASP A 141 -5.21 -14.88 -5.18
N LYS A 142 -5.28 -16.20 -5.37
CA LYS A 142 -5.41 -16.79 -6.70
C LYS A 142 -6.75 -16.41 -7.36
N GLU A 143 -7.83 -16.44 -6.61
CA GLU A 143 -9.16 -16.02 -7.11
C GLU A 143 -9.13 -14.53 -7.50
N ASN A 144 -8.52 -13.69 -6.68
CA ASN A 144 -8.42 -12.26 -6.96
C ASN A 144 -7.55 -11.99 -8.19
N ALA A 145 -6.46 -12.74 -8.35
CA ALA A 145 -5.59 -12.59 -9.51
C ALA A 145 -6.35 -12.91 -10.81
N GLU A 146 -7.11 -13.99 -10.84
CA GLU A 146 -7.93 -14.34 -12.01
C GLU A 146 -9.03 -13.33 -12.29
N LYS A 147 -9.62 -12.77 -11.23
CA LYS A 147 -10.79 -11.90 -11.34
C LYS A 147 -10.44 -10.46 -11.70
N TYR A 148 -9.35 -9.93 -11.16
CA TYR A 148 -9.08 -8.49 -11.19
C TYR A 148 -7.81 -8.09 -11.95
N TYR A 149 -6.88 -9.00 -12.21
CA TYR A 149 -5.57 -8.66 -12.72
C TYR A 149 -5.45 -8.96 -14.20
N ARG A 150 -4.69 -8.10 -14.91
CA ARG A 150 -4.50 -8.22 -16.35
C ARG A 150 -3.75 -9.49 -16.72
N ASN A 151 -2.75 -9.86 -15.93
CA ASN A 151 -1.91 -11.03 -16.18
C ASN A 151 -1.66 -11.79 -14.88
N THR A 152 -2.32 -12.92 -14.72
CA THR A 152 -2.22 -13.73 -13.51
C THR A 152 -0.91 -14.49 -13.40
N GLN A 153 -0.18 -14.65 -14.52
CA GLN A 153 1.11 -15.35 -14.50
C GLN A 153 2.21 -14.52 -13.85
N ASP A 154 2.05 -13.21 -13.87
CA ASP A 154 3.00 -12.27 -13.28
C ASP A 154 2.63 -11.90 -11.83
N TYR A 155 1.74 -12.65 -11.21
CA TYR A 155 1.32 -12.40 -9.84
C TYR A 155 2.45 -12.78 -8.86
N PRO A 156 3.21 -11.80 -8.38
CA PRO A 156 4.36 -12.09 -7.52
C PRO A 156 3.95 -12.19 -6.05
N HIS A 157 4.83 -12.83 -5.28
CA HIS A 157 4.71 -12.91 -3.82
C HIS A 157 5.90 -12.24 -3.19
N ALA A 158 5.67 -11.35 -2.25
CA ALA A 158 6.70 -10.84 -1.37
C ALA A 158 6.78 -11.74 -0.13
N ASN A 159 7.97 -12.00 0.29
CA ASN A 159 8.25 -12.82 1.47
C ASN A 159 8.79 -11.95 2.59
#